data_a96fb380311a0557cae3fdafdaebe0c2
#
_entry.id   a96fb380311a0557cae3fdafdaebe0c2
#
_cell.length_a   1.000
_cell.length_b   1.000
_cell.length_c   1.000
_cell.angle_alpha   90.00
_cell.angle_beta   90.00
_cell.angle_gamma   90.00
#
_symmetry.space_group_name_H-M   'P 1'
#
loop_
_entity.id
_entity.type
_entity.pdbx_description
1 polymer ?
#
loop_
_entity_poly.entity_id
_entity_poly.type
_entity_poly.pdbx_seq_one_letter_code
_entity_poly.pdbx_strand_id
1 'polypeptide(L)'
;MQSTRRNLFTILTLVTGLILNNVSLANSVEFGQDATGDPNAVKVGGASGFLYSERIILTVGHVIESSGGLAYWESNGGIYKPGIVSISGQKKYGVKKVLIPSTYVKPDYRNNIIIDDLAIIILYEDIPLTKKAVIATEEQRQRFVREKSKVELVGYGITDGSQRSSLGLMHNRSPNKLTSTLISPEAVVQFYKQYPNVDWNKINKPGVYGIVQHRELQQSHICDGDSGSVFFVEENNVRYVLGTTGLGLVNNNCPPPEYAYPYPSMSWIDPNSKLLDLLRTAEKIVEEDKKRELANAEELRLWTELAAKQEADAKAAKFKKITITCVKGKLSKKITAVSAKCPQGYKKK
;
A
#
# COMPACT_ATOMS: atom_id res chain seq x y z
N MET A 1 0.26 23.80 -63.97
CA MET A 1 0.74 22.59 -63.28
C MET A 1 1.56 22.88 -62.02
N GLN A 2 1.10 23.78 -61.12
CA GLN A 2 1.84 24.11 -59.84
C GLN A 2 1.02 23.96 -58.59
N SER A 3 -0.22 23.47 -58.64
CA SER A 3 -1.11 23.39 -57.47
C SER A 3 -1.14 22.02 -56.77
N THR A 4 -0.66 20.96 -57.38
CA THR A 4 -0.79 19.59 -56.86
C THR A 4 0.38 19.13 -55.97
N ARG A 5 1.50 19.86 -55.94
CA ARG A 5 2.66 19.46 -55.11
C ARG A 5 2.62 19.98 -53.64
N ARG A 6 1.81 21.02 -53.38
CA ARG A 6 1.73 21.57 -52.00
C ARG A 6 0.88 20.75 -51.02
N ASN A 7 -0.10 20.01 -51.54
CA ASN A 7 -0.99 19.22 -50.67
C ASN A 7 -0.42 17.87 -50.24
N LEU A 8 0.59 17.36 -50.99
CA LEU A 8 1.19 16.07 -50.62
C LEU A 8 2.17 16.17 -49.44
N PHE A 9 2.82 17.33 -49.26
CA PHE A 9 3.76 17.55 -48.15
C PHE A 9 3.04 17.78 -46.81
N THR A 10 1.84 18.39 -46.85
CA THR A 10 1.07 18.64 -45.62
C THR A 10 0.41 17.37 -45.06
N ILE A 11 0.06 16.42 -45.91
CA ILE A 11 -0.53 15.13 -45.51
C ILE A 11 0.55 14.21 -44.93
N LEU A 12 1.77 14.24 -45.47
CA LEU A 12 2.87 13.39 -45.00
C LEU A 12 3.38 13.83 -43.60
N THR A 13 3.33 15.12 -43.28
CA THR A 13 3.72 15.65 -41.96
C THR A 13 2.65 15.38 -40.90
N LEU A 14 1.37 15.28 -41.24
CA LEU A 14 0.29 14.92 -40.31
C LEU A 14 0.28 13.41 -39.96
N VAL A 15 0.66 12.56 -40.91
CA VAL A 15 0.69 11.11 -40.69
C VAL A 15 1.93 10.70 -39.88
N THR A 16 3.07 11.39 -40.04
CA THR A 16 4.25 11.14 -39.18
C THR A 16 4.10 11.70 -37.75
N GLY A 17 3.29 12.73 -37.56
CA GLY A 17 2.99 13.26 -36.23
C GLY A 17 2.06 12.37 -35.39
N LEU A 18 1.28 11.50 -36.00
CA LEU A 18 0.34 10.58 -35.34
C LEU A 18 0.97 9.22 -34.97
N ILE A 19 2.12 8.88 -35.52
CA ILE A 19 2.81 7.60 -35.28
C ILE A 19 3.80 7.70 -34.10
N LEU A 20 4.16 8.90 -33.64
CA LEU A 20 5.16 9.08 -32.58
C LEU A 20 4.60 9.19 -31.16
N ASN A 21 3.28 9.06 -30.96
CA ASN A 21 2.67 9.16 -29.61
C ASN A 21 2.25 7.83 -28.98
N ASN A 22 2.66 6.69 -29.55
CA ASN A 22 2.48 5.39 -28.88
C ASN A 22 3.83 4.83 -28.41
N VAL A 23 4.62 5.60 -27.67
CA VAL A 23 5.57 4.99 -26.74
C VAL A 23 4.72 4.45 -25.60
N SER A 24 4.30 3.22 -25.73
CA SER A 24 3.71 2.45 -24.62
C SER A 24 4.74 2.47 -23.49
N LEU A 25 4.50 3.30 -22.47
CA LEU A 25 5.22 3.20 -21.22
C LEU A 25 5.05 1.76 -20.73
N ALA A 26 6.15 1.12 -20.41
CA ALA A 26 6.14 -0.26 -19.96
C ALA A 26 5.26 -0.40 -18.70
N ASN A 27 4.11 -1.01 -18.88
CA ASN A 27 3.07 -1.17 -17.87
C ASN A 27 3.31 -2.47 -17.09
N SER A 28 3.03 -2.53 -15.79
CA SER A 28 3.00 -3.76 -14.97
C SER A 28 1.76 -4.61 -15.30
N VAL A 29 1.74 -5.89 -15.02
CA VAL A 29 0.74 -6.86 -15.53
C VAL A 29 0.75 -6.91 -17.07
N GLU A 30 1.27 -7.99 -17.62
CA GLU A 30 1.35 -8.14 -19.08
C GLU A 30 -0.04 -7.99 -19.73
N PHE A 31 -0.17 -7.15 -20.78
CA PHE A 31 -1.45 -6.77 -21.40
C PHE A 31 -2.49 -6.18 -20.43
N GLY A 32 -2.07 -5.70 -19.26
CA GLY A 32 -2.96 -5.06 -18.28
C GLY A 32 -3.38 -3.65 -18.70
N GLN A 33 -4.42 -3.14 -18.06
CA GLN A 33 -4.86 -1.76 -18.21
C GLN A 33 -4.11 -0.87 -17.22
N ASP A 34 -3.79 0.36 -17.60
CA ASP A 34 -3.20 1.34 -16.68
C ASP A 34 -4.10 1.53 -15.43
N ALA A 35 -3.50 1.39 -14.28
CA ALA A 35 -4.14 1.57 -12.97
C ALA A 35 -3.44 2.65 -12.14
N THR A 36 -2.78 3.60 -12.80
CA THR A 36 -2.15 4.74 -12.13
C THR A 36 -3.17 5.48 -11.25
N GLY A 37 -2.82 5.67 -9.98
CA GLY A 37 -3.71 6.29 -9.01
C GLY A 37 -4.70 5.35 -8.34
N ASP A 38 -4.61 4.04 -8.56
CA ASP A 38 -5.42 3.08 -7.81
C ASP A 38 -5.19 3.23 -6.30
N PRO A 39 -6.26 3.45 -5.51
CA PRO A 39 -6.12 3.83 -4.10
C PRO A 39 -5.61 2.71 -3.19
N ASN A 40 -5.70 1.46 -3.61
CA ASN A 40 -5.25 0.32 -2.81
C ASN A 40 -3.92 -0.27 -3.31
N ALA A 41 -3.46 0.08 -4.51
CA ALA A 41 -2.20 -0.43 -5.01
C ALA A 41 -1.02 0.26 -4.33
N VAL A 42 -0.13 -0.53 -3.72
CA VAL A 42 1.13 -0.06 -3.13
C VAL A 42 2.27 -0.93 -3.60
N LYS A 43 3.47 -0.35 -3.61
CA LYS A 43 4.68 -1.06 -3.95
C LYS A 43 5.42 -1.50 -2.69
N VAL A 44 5.78 -2.77 -2.62
CA VAL A 44 6.48 -3.39 -1.50
C VAL A 44 7.80 -3.97 -2.01
N GLY A 45 8.92 -3.29 -1.71
CA GLY A 45 10.22 -3.68 -2.26
C GLY A 45 10.23 -3.70 -3.80
N GLY A 46 10.63 -4.83 -4.37
CA GLY A 46 10.57 -5.08 -5.83
C GLY A 46 9.25 -5.70 -6.31
N ALA A 47 8.21 -5.70 -5.48
CA ALA A 47 6.96 -6.38 -5.76
C ALA A 47 5.75 -5.51 -5.40
N SER A 48 4.59 -6.13 -5.23
CA SER A 48 3.31 -5.47 -5.03
C SER A 48 2.77 -5.68 -3.63
N GLY A 49 1.83 -4.84 -3.22
CA GLY A 49 1.02 -4.98 -2.04
C GLY A 49 -0.34 -4.32 -2.24
N PHE A 50 -1.23 -4.54 -1.30
CA PHE A 50 -2.58 -4.01 -1.31
C PHE A 50 -2.88 -3.29 -0.01
N LEU A 51 -3.18 -1.99 -0.08
CA LEU A 51 -3.59 -1.17 1.04
C LEU A 51 -5.01 -1.58 1.47
N TYR A 52 -5.09 -2.36 2.54
CA TYR A 52 -6.35 -2.87 3.09
C TYR A 52 -7.06 -1.82 3.95
N SER A 53 -6.30 -1.13 4.78
CA SER A 53 -6.74 0.04 5.54
C SER A 53 -5.63 1.08 5.57
N GLU A 54 -5.88 2.25 6.13
CA GLU A 54 -4.93 3.37 6.11
C GLU A 54 -3.51 3.02 6.59
N ARG A 55 -3.35 2.01 7.45
CA ARG A 55 -2.06 1.56 8.02
C ARG A 55 -1.74 0.10 7.79
N ILE A 56 -2.61 -0.65 7.11
CA ILE A 56 -2.45 -2.10 6.94
C ILE A 56 -2.31 -2.43 5.46
N ILE A 57 -1.21 -3.07 5.10
CA ILE A 57 -0.94 -3.55 3.75
C ILE A 57 -0.87 -5.06 3.77
N LEU A 58 -1.59 -5.68 2.83
CA LEU A 58 -1.49 -7.11 2.53
C LEU A 58 -0.39 -7.33 1.49
N THR A 59 0.44 -8.34 1.70
CA THR A 59 1.44 -8.82 0.75
C THR A 59 1.73 -10.30 1.05
N VAL A 60 2.82 -10.84 0.55
CA VAL A 60 3.21 -12.23 0.75
C VAL A 60 4.57 -12.36 1.44
N GLY A 61 4.79 -13.48 2.13
CA GLY A 61 5.97 -13.70 2.96
C GLY A 61 7.27 -13.71 2.16
N HIS A 62 7.26 -14.33 0.97
CA HIS A 62 8.45 -14.38 0.12
C HIS A 62 8.91 -13.00 -0.38
N VAL A 63 8.01 -12.03 -0.51
CA VAL A 63 8.35 -10.64 -0.84
C VAL A 63 9.12 -10.00 0.31
N ILE A 64 8.69 -10.24 1.54
CA ILE A 64 9.39 -9.74 2.73
C ILE A 64 10.79 -10.36 2.84
N GLU A 65 10.90 -11.68 2.62
CA GLU A 65 12.21 -12.35 2.66
C GLU A 65 13.17 -11.89 1.56
N SER A 66 12.69 -11.82 0.33
CA SER A 66 13.52 -11.40 -0.81
C SER A 66 13.98 -9.95 -0.70
N SER A 67 13.27 -9.12 0.07
CA SER A 67 13.60 -7.72 0.34
C SER A 67 14.42 -7.51 1.61
N GLY A 68 15.06 -8.54 2.17
CA GLY A 68 15.97 -8.46 3.32
C GLY A 68 15.50 -9.16 4.59
N GLY A 69 14.31 -9.75 4.59
CA GLY A 69 13.75 -10.51 5.72
C GLY A 69 13.20 -9.66 6.87
N LEU A 70 12.51 -10.32 7.81
CA LEU A 70 11.85 -9.67 8.95
C LEU A 70 12.79 -8.78 9.77
N ALA A 71 13.97 -9.29 10.12
CA ALA A 71 14.93 -8.56 10.93
C ALA A 71 15.36 -7.23 10.28
N TYR A 72 15.50 -7.22 8.96
CA TYR A 72 15.80 -6.00 8.22
C TYR A 72 14.66 -4.99 8.28
N TRP A 73 13.43 -5.44 8.06
CA TRP A 73 12.26 -4.57 8.09
C TRP A 73 12.00 -3.98 9.48
N GLU A 74 12.19 -4.76 10.53
CA GLU A 74 11.98 -4.33 11.92
C GLU A 74 13.14 -3.49 12.47
N SER A 75 14.40 -3.81 12.09
CA SER A 75 15.59 -3.13 12.64
C SER A 75 15.85 -1.76 12.05
N ASN A 76 15.33 -1.45 10.87
CA ASN A 76 15.47 -0.14 10.25
C ASN A 76 14.54 0.92 10.86
N GLY A 77 13.89 0.65 11.96
CA GLY A 77 13.12 1.62 12.74
C GLY A 77 11.94 2.23 11.99
N GLY A 78 11.41 1.49 11.01
CA GLY A 78 10.33 1.99 10.14
C GLY A 78 10.79 2.98 9.08
N ILE A 79 12.07 3.34 9.05
CA ILE A 79 12.60 4.13 7.96
C ILE A 79 12.73 3.21 6.75
N TYR A 80 11.90 3.48 5.76
CA TYR A 80 11.95 2.77 4.51
C TYR A 80 13.33 2.76 3.87
N LYS A 81 13.92 1.59 3.64
CA LYS A 81 15.04 1.37 2.69
C LYS A 81 15.21 -0.12 2.47
N PRO A 82 14.87 -0.62 1.36
CA PRO A 82 14.07 -0.24 0.20
C PRO A 82 12.59 -0.61 0.36
N GLY A 83 11.87 -0.21 1.25
CA GLY A 83 10.57 -0.66 1.63
C GLY A 83 9.39 -0.27 0.74
N ILE A 84 8.37 0.35 1.33
CA ILE A 84 7.12 0.64 0.66
C ILE A 84 7.18 1.99 -0.04
N VAL A 85 6.74 2.02 -1.29
CA VAL A 85 6.54 3.25 -2.04
C VAL A 85 5.04 3.52 -2.11
N SER A 86 4.64 4.77 -1.98
CA SER A 86 3.25 5.15 -2.07
C SER A 86 2.63 4.79 -3.41
N ILE A 87 1.30 4.83 -3.46
CA ILE A 87 0.49 4.63 -4.66
C ILE A 87 1.00 5.49 -5.84
N SER A 88 1.37 6.74 -5.57
CA SER A 88 1.92 7.65 -6.59
C SER A 88 3.38 7.37 -6.94
N GLY A 89 4.06 6.48 -6.24
CA GLY A 89 5.50 6.25 -6.36
C GLY A 89 6.37 7.38 -5.82
N GLN A 90 5.80 8.44 -5.26
CA GLN A 90 6.50 9.64 -4.83
C GLN A 90 6.80 9.68 -3.33
N LYS A 91 5.91 9.16 -2.50
CA LYS A 91 6.07 9.14 -1.04
C LYS A 91 6.39 7.73 -0.56
N LYS A 92 7.33 7.61 0.37
CA LYS A 92 7.67 6.38 1.08
C LYS A 92 7.09 6.45 2.49
N TYR A 93 6.56 5.35 2.98
CA TYR A 93 5.96 5.23 4.30
C TYR A 93 6.79 4.29 5.17
N GLY A 94 6.99 4.66 6.43
CA GLY A 94 7.74 3.86 7.38
C GLY A 94 6.97 2.59 7.78
N VAL A 95 7.70 1.48 7.83
CA VAL A 95 7.17 0.21 8.33
C VAL A 95 7.37 0.14 9.83
N LYS A 96 6.28 -0.05 10.56
CA LYS A 96 6.29 -0.22 12.01
C LYS A 96 6.49 -1.67 12.40
N LYS A 97 5.78 -2.57 11.76
CA LYS A 97 5.82 -4.00 12.06
C LYS A 97 5.43 -4.82 10.84
N VAL A 98 5.98 -6.03 10.76
CA VAL A 98 5.57 -7.03 9.79
C VAL A 98 5.07 -8.26 10.54
N LEU A 99 3.91 -8.77 10.14
CA LEU A 99 3.33 -10.00 10.65
C LEU A 99 3.37 -11.06 9.55
N ILE A 100 3.94 -12.22 9.87
CA ILE A 100 3.97 -13.40 9.01
C ILE A 100 3.43 -14.57 9.84
N PRO A 101 2.64 -15.49 9.27
CA PRO A 101 2.21 -16.68 9.99
C PRO A 101 3.41 -17.47 10.55
N SER A 102 3.30 -17.97 11.77
CA SER A 102 4.35 -18.83 12.35
C SER A 102 4.54 -20.16 11.58
N THR A 103 3.55 -20.51 10.77
CA THR A 103 3.53 -21.68 9.89
C THR A 103 4.06 -21.39 8.49
N TYR A 104 4.44 -20.13 8.21
CA TYR A 104 5.04 -19.78 6.92
C TYR A 104 6.29 -20.61 6.63
N VAL A 105 6.33 -21.18 5.45
CA VAL A 105 7.51 -21.86 4.91
C VAL A 105 7.89 -21.15 3.61
N LYS A 106 9.18 -20.82 3.49
CA LYS A 106 9.70 -20.23 2.26
C LYS A 106 9.33 -21.09 1.06
N PRO A 107 8.72 -20.51 0.02
CA PRO A 107 8.30 -21.24 -1.15
C PRO A 107 9.45 -22.02 -1.79
N ASP A 108 9.25 -23.30 -1.97
CA ASP A 108 10.11 -24.13 -2.81
C ASP A 108 9.43 -24.35 -4.17
N TYR A 109 9.78 -23.48 -5.11
CA TYR A 109 9.21 -23.48 -6.45
C TYR A 109 9.52 -24.76 -7.25
N ARG A 110 10.61 -25.47 -6.91
CA ARG A 110 10.97 -26.73 -7.60
C ARG A 110 10.06 -27.87 -7.19
N ASN A 111 9.61 -27.86 -5.93
CA ASN A 111 8.74 -28.87 -5.38
C ASN A 111 7.28 -28.39 -5.23
N ASN A 112 6.96 -27.19 -5.71
CA ASN A 112 5.63 -26.58 -5.59
C ASN A 112 5.11 -26.51 -4.15
N ILE A 113 6.00 -26.33 -3.18
CA ILE A 113 5.65 -26.16 -1.77
C ILE A 113 5.43 -24.69 -1.49
N ILE A 114 4.21 -24.33 -1.15
CA ILE A 114 3.82 -22.98 -0.73
C ILE A 114 2.92 -23.14 0.50
N ILE A 115 3.43 -22.73 1.65
CA ILE A 115 2.70 -22.85 2.91
C ILE A 115 2.61 -21.46 3.54
N ASP A 116 1.37 -21.00 3.72
CA ASP A 116 1.03 -19.74 4.40
C ASP A 116 1.87 -18.53 3.95
N ASP A 117 2.10 -18.43 2.62
CA ASP A 117 2.83 -17.35 2.00
C ASP A 117 2.01 -16.05 2.02
N LEU A 118 1.97 -15.47 3.18
CA LEU A 118 1.19 -14.28 3.51
C LEU A 118 2.01 -13.39 4.43
N ALA A 119 1.89 -12.08 4.27
CA ALA A 119 2.43 -11.10 5.20
C ALA A 119 1.49 -9.89 5.33
N ILE A 120 1.49 -9.27 6.49
CA ILE A 120 0.83 -8.00 6.75
C ILE A 120 1.88 -7.00 7.21
N ILE A 121 1.90 -5.84 6.57
CA ILE A 121 2.75 -4.72 6.95
C ILE A 121 1.90 -3.68 7.66
N ILE A 122 2.35 -3.24 8.83
CA ILE A 122 1.74 -2.15 9.60
C ILE A 122 2.63 -0.93 9.47
N LEU A 123 2.04 0.21 9.14
CA LEU A 123 2.72 1.48 8.92
C LEU A 123 2.70 2.35 10.18
N TYR A 124 3.67 3.27 10.30
CA TYR A 124 3.67 4.31 11.34
C TYR A 124 2.64 5.40 11.09
N GLU A 125 2.34 5.70 9.83
CA GLU A 125 1.46 6.81 9.43
C GLU A 125 0.36 6.33 8.48
N ASP A 126 -0.73 7.08 8.44
CA ASP A 126 -1.88 6.79 7.58
C ASP A 126 -1.56 7.09 6.10
N ILE A 127 -1.92 6.17 5.21
CA ILE A 127 -2.07 6.42 3.78
C ILE A 127 -3.54 6.72 3.53
N PRO A 128 -3.89 7.87 2.93
CA PRO A 128 -5.27 8.17 2.60
C PRO A 128 -5.91 7.07 1.75
N LEU A 129 -7.02 6.53 2.21
CA LEU A 129 -7.74 5.45 1.54
C LEU A 129 -9.13 5.93 1.10
N THR A 130 -9.40 5.87 -0.20
CA THR A 130 -10.68 6.30 -0.78
C THR A 130 -11.62 5.14 -1.11
N LYS A 131 -11.10 3.91 -1.12
CA LYS A 131 -11.89 2.71 -1.36
C LYS A 131 -11.78 1.74 -0.20
N LYS A 132 -12.93 1.39 0.38
CA LYS A 132 -13.02 0.39 1.45
C LYS A 132 -12.67 -1.00 0.91
N ALA A 133 -11.91 -1.77 1.68
CA ALA A 133 -11.64 -3.17 1.44
C ALA A 133 -12.19 -4.02 2.59
N VAL A 134 -12.65 -5.23 2.25
CA VAL A 134 -13.09 -6.24 3.21
C VAL A 134 -12.66 -7.62 2.71
N ILE A 135 -12.37 -8.55 3.61
CA ILE A 135 -12.11 -9.93 3.20
C ILE A 135 -13.42 -10.59 2.80
N ALA A 136 -13.48 -11.16 1.61
CA ALA A 136 -14.65 -11.90 1.15
C ALA A 136 -14.88 -13.14 2.02
N THR A 137 -16.12 -13.36 2.43
CA THR A 137 -16.53 -14.62 3.07
C THR A 137 -16.54 -15.74 2.05
N GLU A 138 -16.56 -16.98 2.51
CA GLU A 138 -16.68 -18.14 1.62
C GLU A 138 -17.99 -18.09 0.79
N GLU A 139 -19.10 -17.70 1.42
CA GLU A 139 -20.38 -17.53 0.74
C GLU A 139 -20.29 -16.47 -0.38
N GLN A 140 -19.62 -15.35 -0.13
CA GLN A 140 -19.40 -14.31 -1.13
C GLN A 140 -18.55 -14.82 -2.28
N ARG A 141 -17.44 -15.54 -2.02
CA ARG A 141 -16.62 -16.16 -3.07
C ARG A 141 -17.44 -17.11 -3.94
N GLN A 142 -18.23 -17.98 -3.33
CA GLN A 142 -19.12 -18.90 -4.06
C GLN A 142 -20.18 -18.13 -4.89
N ARG A 143 -20.73 -17.04 -4.36
CA ARG A 143 -21.63 -16.16 -5.12
C ARG A 143 -20.92 -15.60 -6.34
N PHE A 144 -19.73 -15.04 -6.18
CA PHE A 144 -18.95 -14.46 -7.27
C PHE A 144 -18.62 -15.47 -8.37
N VAL A 145 -18.37 -16.74 -8.01
CA VAL A 145 -18.21 -17.82 -9.01
C VAL A 145 -19.51 -18.05 -9.77
N ARG A 146 -20.65 -18.22 -9.07
CA ARG A 146 -21.96 -18.47 -9.72
C ARG A 146 -22.37 -17.34 -10.66
N GLU A 147 -22.12 -16.10 -10.25
CA GLU A 147 -22.46 -14.89 -11.01
C GLU A 147 -21.43 -14.55 -12.09
N LYS A 148 -20.32 -15.30 -12.18
CA LYS A 148 -19.20 -15.01 -13.07
C LYS A 148 -18.68 -13.58 -12.88
N SER A 149 -18.61 -13.14 -11.62
CA SER A 149 -18.19 -11.78 -11.29
C SER A 149 -16.81 -11.47 -11.83
N LYS A 150 -16.63 -10.22 -12.24
CA LYS A 150 -15.37 -9.70 -12.69
C LYS A 150 -14.38 -9.64 -11.54
N VAL A 151 -13.29 -10.36 -11.66
CA VAL A 151 -12.17 -10.33 -10.69
C VAL A 151 -11.09 -9.41 -11.22
N GLU A 152 -10.58 -8.58 -10.35
CA GLU A 152 -9.50 -7.64 -10.65
C GLU A 152 -8.29 -7.89 -9.74
N LEU A 153 -7.12 -7.51 -10.24
CA LEU A 153 -5.87 -7.42 -9.50
C LEU A 153 -5.13 -6.19 -10.00
N VAL A 154 -4.47 -5.47 -9.11
CA VAL A 154 -3.59 -4.35 -9.46
C VAL A 154 -2.19 -4.64 -8.93
N GLY A 155 -1.20 -4.61 -9.83
CA GLY A 155 0.18 -4.96 -9.49
C GLY A 155 1.22 -4.06 -10.14
N TYR A 156 2.45 -4.19 -9.69
CA TYR A 156 3.63 -3.46 -10.16
C TYR A 156 4.66 -4.37 -10.86
N GLY A 157 4.23 -5.54 -11.32
CA GLY A 157 5.08 -6.51 -11.98
C GLY A 157 5.69 -6.04 -13.30
N ILE A 158 6.49 -6.89 -13.93
CA ILE A 158 6.98 -6.65 -15.28
C ILE A 158 5.89 -6.95 -16.30
N THR A 159 5.95 -6.29 -17.45
CA THR A 159 5.00 -6.52 -18.56
C THR A 159 5.51 -7.47 -19.60
N ASP A 160 6.79 -7.80 -19.51
CA ASP A 160 7.50 -8.59 -20.53
C ASP A 160 8.74 -9.22 -19.87
N GLY A 161 8.98 -10.48 -20.15
CA GLY A 161 10.11 -11.25 -19.60
C GLY A 161 11.49 -10.67 -19.97
N SER A 162 11.59 -9.89 -21.06
CA SER A 162 12.81 -9.17 -21.41
C SER A 162 13.22 -8.12 -20.36
N GLN A 163 12.28 -7.70 -19.51
CA GLN A 163 12.50 -6.70 -18.47
C GLN A 163 12.99 -7.28 -17.14
N ARG A 164 13.26 -8.59 -17.05
CA ARG A 164 13.70 -9.24 -15.79
C ARG A 164 14.97 -8.64 -15.21
N SER A 165 15.93 -8.23 -16.04
CA SER A 165 17.15 -7.56 -15.59
C SER A 165 16.88 -6.22 -14.90
N SER A 166 15.71 -5.63 -15.11
CA SER A 166 15.27 -4.36 -14.52
C SER A 166 14.40 -4.51 -13.28
N LEU A 167 14.23 -5.72 -12.73
CA LEU A 167 13.45 -5.94 -11.49
C LEU A 167 13.92 -5.06 -10.32
N GLY A 168 15.22 -4.79 -10.22
CA GLY A 168 15.78 -3.84 -9.25
C GLY A 168 15.45 -2.36 -9.52
N LEU A 169 14.99 -2.02 -10.73
CA LEU A 169 14.70 -0.64 -11.16
C LEU A 169 13.19 -0.32 -11.17
N MET A 170 12.38 -1.15 -10.54
CA MET A 170 10.92 -1.02 -10.52
C MET A 170 10.38 0.25 -9.83
N HIS A 171 11.25 1.15 -9.37
CA HIS A 171 10.85 2.33 -8.60
C HIS A 171 9.92 3.29 -9.35
N ASN A 172 9.94 3.27 -10.69
CA ASN A 172 9.21 4.24 -11.52
C ASN A 172 8.07 3.63 -12.34
N ARG A 173 7.65 2.39 -12.05
CA ARG A 173 6.56 1.78 -12.80
C ARG A 173 5.21 2.19 -12.25
N SER A 174 4.29 2.48 -13.15
CA SER A 174 2.86 2.59 -12.84
C SER A 174 2.27 1.20 -12.63
N PRO A 175 1.28 1.05 -11.74
CA PRO A 175 0.58 -0.20 -11.60
C PRO A 175 -0.33 -0.45 -12.79
N ASN A 176 -0.53 -1.72 -13.11
CA ASN A 176 -1.54 -2.15 -14.09
C ASN A 176 -2.55 -3.07 -13.45
N LYS A 177 -3.71 -3.09 -14.08
CA LYS A 177 -4.86 -3.87 -13.69
C LYS A 177 -5.06 -5.08 -14.60
N LEU A 178 -5.14 -6.24 -13.98
CA LEU A 178 -5.64 -7.45 -14.58
C LEU A 178 -7.15 -7.55 -14.34
N THR A 179 -7.84 -8.09 -15.34
CA THR A 179 -9.27 -8.43 -15.23
C THR A 179 -9.50 -9.84 -15.75
N SER A 180 -10.22 -10.66 -14.97
CA SER A 180 -10.55 -12.03 -15.31
C SER A 180 -11.86 -12.46 -14.65
N THR A 181 -12.18 -13.75 -14.74
CA THR A 181 -13.35 -14.36 -14.10
C THR A 181 -12.91 -15.38 -13.06
N LEU A 182 -13.53 -15.37 -11.88
CA LEU A 182 -13.26 -16.32 -10.83
C LEU A 182 -13.75 -17.72 -11.20
N ILE A 183 -12.90 -18.72 -10.96
CA ILE A 183 -13.28 -20.12 -11.05
C ILE A 183 -13.24 -20.79 -9.69
N SER A 184 -14.09 -21.79 -9.49
CA SER A 184 -14.21 -22.54 -8.24
C SER A 184 -13.01 -23.43 -7.98
N PRO A 185 -12.81 -23.89 -6.72
CA PRO A 185 -11.79 -24.88 -6.40
C PRO A 185 -11.90 -26.17 -7.22
N GLU A 186 -13.14 -26.63 -7.50
CA GLU A 186 -13.36 -27.84 -8.32
C GLU A 186 -12.91 -27.59 -9.76
N ALA A 187 -13.17 -26.41 -10.33
CA ALA A 187 -12.73 -26.06 -11.68
C ALA A 187 -11.19 -25.95 -11.73
N VAL A 188 -10.56 -25.44 -10.67
CA VAL A 188 -9.09 -25.43 -10.53
C VAL A 188 -8.55 -26.87 -10.61
N VAL A 189 -9.14 -27.80 -9.84
CA VAL A 189 -8.76 -29.23 -9.88
C VAL A 189 -8.91 -29.81 -11.29
N GLN A 190 -10.04 -29.55 -11.95
CA GLN A 190 -10.28 -30.07 -13.30
C GLN A 190 -9.32 -29.49 -14.35
N PHE A 191 -8.97 -28.22 -14.22
CA PHE A 191 -7.96 -27.59 -15.09
C PHE A 191 -6.63 -28.33 -15.02
N TYR A 192 -6.12 -28.62 -13.81
CA TYR A 192 -4.83 -29.29 -13.66
C TYR A 192 -4.81 -30.75 -14.10
N LYS A 193 -5.93 -31.46 -13.96
CA LYS A 193 -6.04 -32.86 -14.45
C LYS A 193 -5.81 -32.98 -15.96
N GLN A 194 -5.93 -31.89 -16.72
CA GLN A 194 -5.62 -31.88 -18.14
C GLN A 194 -4.11 -31.87 -18.44
N TYR A 195 -3.27 -31.62 -17.42
CA TYR A 195 -1.82 -31.55 -17.55
C TYR A 195 -1.15 -32.72 -16.84
N PRO A 196 -0.86 -33.81 -17.56
CA PRO A 196 -0.40 -35.07 -16.95
C PRO A 196 0.98 -35.01 -16.27
N ASN A 197 1.77 -33.96 -16.60
CA ASN A 197 3.10 -33.77 -16.03
C ASN A 197 3.09 -32.96 -14.72
N VAL A 198 1.93 -32.54 -14.24
CA VAL A 198 1.78 -31.79 -13.01
C VAL A 198 1.46 -32.79 -11.89
N ASP A 199 2.34 -32.92 -10.90
CA ASP A 199 2.07 -33.73 -9.72
C ASP A 199 1.02 -33.05 -8.84
N TRP A 200 -0.23 -33.38 -9.14
CA TRP A 200 -1.40 -32.80 -8.50
C TRP A 200 -1.43 -33.01 -6.97
N ASN A 201 -0.89 -34.11 -6.48
CA ASN A 201 -0.85 -34.38 -5.05
C ASN A 201 0.06 -33.44 -4.27
N LYS A 202 1.09 -32.90 -4.93
CA LYS A 202 1.95 -31.85 -4.34
C LYS A 202 1.31 -30.46 -4.33
N ILE A 203 0.31 -30.25 -5.18
CA ILE A 203 -0.33 -28.96 -5.42
C ILE A 203 -1.66 -28.84 -4.70
N ASN A 204 -2.23 -29.97 -4.26
CA ASN A 204 -3.58 -30.04 -3.72
C ASN A 204 -3.72 -29.26 -2.41
N LYS A 205 -3.97 -27.94 -2.55
CA LYS A 205 -4.40 -27.08 -1.46
C LYS A 205 -5.93 -26.94 -1.55
N PRO A 206 -6.69 -27.57 -0.65
CA PRO A 206 -8.16 -27.46 -0.67
C PRO A 206 -8.61 -26.01 -0.56
N GLY A 207 -9.66 -25.65 -1.29
CA GLY A 207 -10.29 -24.34 -1.20
C GLY A 207 -9.60 -23.20 -1.96
N VAL A 208 -8.57 -23.51 -2.77
CA VAL A 208 -7.94 -22.51 -3.64
C VAL A 208 -8.85 -22.21 -4.83
N TYR A 209 -9.19 -20.96 -4.99
CA TYR A 209 -9.85 -20.42 -6.17
C TYR A 209 -8.82 -20.09 -7.26
N GLY A 210 -9.26 -19.76 -8.46
CA GLY A 210 -8.34 -19.41 -9.53
C GLY A 210 -8.93 -18.48 -10.55
N ILE A 211 -8.07 -17.99 -11.41
CA ILE A 211 -8.40 -17.36 -12.69
C ILE A 211 -7.61 -18.04 -13.79
N VAL A 212 -8.21 -18.22 -14.95
CA VAL A 212 -7.53 -18.69 -16.16
C VAL A 212 -7.15 -17.48 -17.00
N GLN A 213 -5.94 -17.51 -17.55
CA GLN A 213 -5.36 -16.44 -18.33
C GLN A 213 -4.87 -17.01 -19.66
N HIS A 214 -5.27 -16.40 -20.75
CA HIS A 214 -4.95 -16.80 -22.11
C HIS A 214 -3.96 -15.81 -22.72
N ARG A 215 -2.67 -16.01 -22.51
CA ARG A 215 -1.62 -15.15 -23.03
C ARG A 215 -1.61 -15.11 -24.56
N GLU A 216 -1.89 -16.24 -25.19
CA GLU A 216 -2.01 -16.36 -26.64
C GLU A 216 -3.15 -15.50 -27.21
N LEU A 217 -4.12 -15.12 -26.39
CA LEU A 217 -5.21 -14.20 -26.74
C LEU A 217 -4.93 -12.76 -26.29
N GLN A 218 -3.71 -12.45 -25.86
CA GLN A 218 -3.31 -11.16 -25.29
C GLN A 218 -4.20 -10.71 -24.12
N GLN A 219 -4.70 -11.67 -23.35
CA GLN A 219 -5.38 -11.38 -22.10
C GLN A 219 -4.37 -10.99 -21.04
N SER A 220 -4.80 -10.10 -20.13
CA SER A 220 -3.94 -9.64 -19.04
C SER A 220 -3.43 -10.79 -18.19
N HIS A 221 -2.13 -10.76 -17.88
CA HIS A 221 -1.40 -11.86 -17.28
C HIS A 221 -0.55 -11.39 -16.09
N ILE A 222 -0.47 -12.21 -15.05
CA ILE A 222 0.39 -11.97 -13.88
C ILE A 222 1.84 -12.25 -14.25
N CYS A 223 2.73 -11.35 -13.81
CA CYS A 223 4.16 -11.41 -14.07
C CYS A 223 5.01 -11.30 -12.80
N ASP A 224 6.33 -11.44 -12.94
CA ASP A 224 7.28 -11.21 -11.86
C ASP A 224 7.10 -9.79 -11.30
N GLY A 225 6.97 -9.68 -9.98
CA GLY A 225 6.74 -8.43 -9.28
C GLY A 225 5.26 -8.13 -8.99
N ASP A 226 4.30 -8.89 -9.53
CA ASP A 226 2.91 -8.84 -9.09
C ASP A 226 2.67 -9.62 -7.80
N SER A 227 3.67 -10.37 -7.32
CA SER A 227 3.65 -11.02 -6.00
C SER A 227 3.26 -10.05 -4.90
N GLY A 228 2.34 -10.46 -4.04
CA GLY A 228 1.82 -9.63 -2.96
C GLY A 228 0.61 -8.77 -3.32
N SER A 229 0.23 -8.70 -4.60
CA SER A 229 -1.08 -8.18 -4.98
C SER A 229 -2.20 -9.08 -4.43
N VAL A 230 -3.41 -8.56 -4.38
CA VAL A 230 -4.58 -9.35 -4.04
C VAL A 230 -5.56 -9.36 -5.20
N PHE A 231 -6.32 -10.43 -5.28
CA PHE A 231 -7.49 -10.51 -6.15
C PHE A 231 -8.71 -9.99 -5.40
N PHE A 232 -9.52 -9.18 -6.06
CA PHE A 232 -10.74 -8.64 -5.48
C PHE A 232 -11.87 -8.57 -6.51
N VAL A 233 -13.09 -8.56 -6.00
CA VAL A 233 -14.30 -8.15 -6.73
C VAL A 233 -14.72 -6.79 -6.20
N GLU A 234 -15.02 -5.84 -7.07
CA GLU A 234 -15.48 -4.52 -6.67
C GLU A 234 -17.00 -4.40 -6.90
N GLU A 235 -17.76 -4.16 -5.81
CA GLU A 235 -19.20 -3.91 -5.82
C GLU A 235 -19.53 -2.74 -4.89
N ASN A 236 -20.35 -1.80 -5.35
CA ASN A 236 -20.81 -0.66 -4.54
C ASN A 236 -19.67 0.13 -3.88
N ASN A 237 -18.58 0.33 -4.59
CA ASN A 237 -17.36 1.02 -4.12
C ASN A 237 -16.65 0.31 -2.94
N VAL A 238 -16.90 -0.99 -2.75
CA VAL A 238 -16.22 -1.86 -1.79
C VAL A 238 -15.45 -2.92 -2.57
N ARG A 239 -14.20 -3.15 -2.19
CA ARG A 239 -13.36 -4.22 -2.72
C ARG A 239 -13.41 -5.43 -1.80
N TYR A 240 -13.99 -6.50 -2.29
CA TYR A 240 -14.05 -7.79 -1.63
C TYR A 240 -12.79 -8.58 -1.96
N VAL A 241 -11.84 -8.59 -1.04
CA VAL A 241 -10.56 -9.31 -1.19
C VAL A 241 -10.83 -10.80 -1.16
N LEU A 242 -10.48 -11.49 -2.23
CA LEU A 242 -10.68 -12.94 -2.40
C LEU A 242 -9.53 -13.74 -1.80
N GLY A 243 -8.31 -13.23 -1.93
CA GLY A 243 -7.08 -13.83 -1.46
C GLY A 243 -5.87 -13.16 -2.06
N THR A 244 -4.67 -13.56 -1.62
CA THR A 244 -3.40 -13.08 -2.14
C THR A 244 -3.01 -13.83 -3.41
N THR A 245 -2.16 -13.21 -4.25
CA THR A 245 -1.50 -13.94 -5.33
C THR A 245 -0.46 -14.87 -4.71
N GLY A 246 -0.86 -16.12 -4.51
CA GLY A 246 0.10 -17.20 -4.43
C GLY A 246 0.66 -17.45 -5.83
N LEU A 247 1.71 -18.27 -5.93
CA LEU A 247 2.22 -18.68 -7.22
C LEU A 247 1.14 -19.38 -8.05
N GLY A 248 0.98 -18.92 -9.25
CA GLY A 248 0.31 -19.73 -10.27
C GLY A 248 1.24 -20.82 -10.73
N LEU A 249 0.71 -22.00 -10.91
CA LEU A 249 1.40 -23.09 -11.55
C LEU A 249 1.21 -23.02 -13.06
N VAL A 250 2.25 -23.42 -13.75
CA VAL A 250 2.35 -23.47 -15.19
C VAL A 250 2.54 -22.09 -15.83
N ASN A 251 3.79 -21.72 -16.05
CA ASN A 251 4.28 -20.64 -16.91
C ASN A 251 4.00 -19.20 -16.46
N ASN A 252 3.95 -18.93 -15.19
CA ASN A 252 3.82 -17.56 -14.65
C ASN A 252 5.07 -16.69 -14.81
N ASN A 253 6.07 -17.17 -15.50
CA ASN A 253 7.35 -16.47 -15.59
C ASN A 253 7.40 -15.40 -16.66
N CYS A 254 6.28 -14.97 -17.25
CA CYS A 254 6.28 -14.01 -18.35
C CYS A 254 7.52 -14.22 -19.25
N PRO A 255 7.67 -15.39 -19.91
CA PRO A 255 8.80 -15.59 -20.79
C PRO A 255 8.76 -14.52 -21.88
N PRO A 256 9.92 -14.13 -22.46
CA PRO A 256 9.93 -13.31 -23.65
C PRO A 256 8.92 -13.84 -24.68
N PRO A 257 8.28 -12.98 -25.48
CA PRO A 257 7.21 -13.38 -26.42
C PRO A 257 7.55 -14.58 -27.30
N GLU A 258 8.82 -14.73 -27.67
CA GLU A 258 9.33 -15.84 -28.46
C GLU A 258 9.32 -17.19 -27.77
N TYR A 259 9.18 -17.22 -26.44
CA TYR A 259 9.08 -18.43 -25.62
C TYR A 259 7.69 -18.62 -25.03
N ALA A 260 6.69 -17.86 -25.48
CA ALA A 260 5.33 -17.97 -24.97
C ALA A 260 4.78 -19.37 -25.24
N TYR A 261 4.38 -20.02 -24.14
CA TYR A 261 3.74 -21.34 -24.26
C TYR A 261 2.33 -21.18 -24.83
N PRO A 262 1.91 -22.07 -25.75
CA PRO A 262 0.59 -21.99 -26.38
C PRO A 262 -0.57 -22.44 -25.47
N TYR A 263 -0.35 -22.52 -24.15
CA TYR A 263 -1.33 -23.02 -23.21
C TYR A 263 -1.80 -21.92 -22.26
N PRO A 264 -3.08 -21.93 -21.84
CA PRO A 264 -3.56 -21.05 -20.81
C PRO A 264 -2.81 -21.29 -19.50
N SER A 265 -2.53 -20.22 -18.77
CA SER A 265 -1.99 -20.27 -17.43
C SER A 265 -3.09 -20.11 -16.40
N MET A 266 -2.84 -20.52 -15.18
CA MET A 266 -3.75 -20.33 -14.07
C MET A 266 -3.03 -19.66 -12.92
N SER A 267 -3.63 -18.60 -12.38
CA SER A 267 -3.20 -17.99 -11.13
C SER A 267 -4.09 -18.42 -9.99
N TRP A 268 -3.46 -18.79 -8.89
CA TRP A 268 -4.17 -19.17 -7.69
C TRP A 268 -4.57 -17.97 -6.85
N ILE A 269 -5.74 -18.09 -6.25
CA ILE A 269 -6.24 -17.17 -5.26
C ILE A 269 -6.40 -17.96 -3.96
N ASP A 270 -5.44 -17.78 -3.07
CA ASP A 270 -5.45 -18.43 -1.78
C ASP A 270 -6.23 -17.58 -0.77
N PRO A 271 -7.42 -18.04 -0.30
CA PRO A 271 -8.15 -17.33 0.73
C PRO A 271 -7.40 -17.26 2.07
N ASN A 272 -6.38 -18.04 2.23
CA ASN A 272 -5.52 -18.26 3.39
C ASN A 272 -6.23 -18.09 4.74
N SER A 273 -6.48 -19.20 5.43
CA SER A 273 -7.18 -19.20 6.73
C SER A 273 -6.51 -18.35 7.80
N LYS A 274 -5.21 -18.09 7.68
CA LYS A 274 -4.43 -17.27 8.62
C LYS A 274 -4.60 -15.77 8.38
N LEU A 275 -5.12 -15.36 7.23
CA LEU A 275 -5.27 -13.95 6.88
C LEU A 275 -6.13 -13.20 7.90
N LEU A 276 -7.27 -13.77 8.28
CA LEU A 276 -8.16 -13.13 9.25
C LEU A 276 -7.53 -12.98 10.64
N ASP A 277 -6.77 -13.97 11.10
CA ASP A 277 -6.11 -13.93 12.40
C ASP A 277 -4.98 -12.88 12.42
N LEU A 278 -4.20 -12.80 11.34
CA LEU A 278 -3.19 -11.76 11.19
C LEU A 278 -3.81 -10.37 11.08
N LEU A 279 -4.91 -10.22 10.35
CA LEU A 279 -5.63 -8.95 10.24
C LEU A 279 -6.15 -8.47 11.59
N ARG A 280 -6.82 -9.33 12.36
CA ARG A 280 -7.28 -8.99 13.72
C ARG A 280 -6.12 -8.52 14.60
N THR A 281 -4.97 -9.20 14.49
CA THR A 281 -3.76 -8.80 15.22
C THR A 281 -3.26 -7.42 14.77
N ALA A 282 -3.21 -7.18 13.46
CA ALA A 282 -2.79 -5.91 12.90
C ALA A 282 -3.73 -4.77 13.27
N GLU A 283 -5.04 -4.97 13.15
CA GLU A 283 -6.07 -3.99 13.53
C GLU A 283 -5.97 -3.61 15.00
N LYS A 284 -5.76 -4.58 15.90
CA LYS A 284 -5.55 -4.32 17.31
C LYS A 284 -4.32 -3.45 17.56
N ILE A 285 -3.19 -3.74 16.91
CA ILE A 285 -1.97 -2.94 17.02
C ILE A 285 -2.22 -1.50 16.55
N VAL A 286 -2.89 -1.33 15.40
CA VAL A 286 -3.21 0.00 14.86
C VAL A 286 -4.15 0.77 15.78
N GLU A 287 -5.16 0.11 16.35
CA GLU A 287 -6.09 0.73 17.29
C GLU A 287 -5.39 1.21 18.57
N GLU A 288 -4.52 0.37 19.16
CA GLU A 288 -3.72 0.72 20.34
C GLU A 288 -2.79 1.90 20.05
N ASP A 289 -2.21 1.97 18.84
CA ASP A 289 -1.38 3.08 18.44
C ASP A 289 -2.16 4.38 18.29
N LYS A 290 -3.29 4.35 17.59
CA LYS A 290 -4.15 5.53 17.41
C LYS A 290 -4.63 6.06 18.78
N LYS A 291 -4.96 5.18 19.73
CA LYS A 291 -5.30 5.58 21.10
C LYS A 291 -4.14 6.29 21.78
N ARG A 292 -2.93 5.77 21.65
CA ARG A 292 -1.72 6.38 22.25
C ARG A 292 -1.39 7.72 21.61
N GLU A 293 -1.48 7.83 20.29
CA GLU A 293 -1.29 9.08 19.55
C GLU A 293 -2.27 10.17 20.02
N LEU A 294 -3.54 9.81 20.18
CA LEU A 294 -4.56 10.73 20.70
C LEU A 294 -4.27 11.18 22.14
N ALA A 295 -3.84 10.26 23.02
CA ALA A 295 -3.48 10.60 24.38
C ALA A 295 -2.26 11.55 24.44
N ASN A 296 -1.23 11.29 23.64
CA ASN A 296 -0.06 12.13 23.54
C ASN A 296 -0.40 13.53 22.99
N ALA A 297 -1.26 13.61 21.99
CA ALA A 297 -1.71 14.88 21.42
C ALA A 297 -2.49 15.71 22.46
N GLU A 298 -3.35 15.09 23.25
CA GLU A 298 -4.10 15.76 24.34
C GLU A 298 -3.16 16.24 25.44
N GLU A 299 -2.19 15.42 25.84
CA GLU A 299 -1.18 15.84 26.83
C GLU A 299 -0.39 17.05 26.33
N LEU A 300 0.07 17.03 25.07
CA LEU A 300 0.78 18.16 24.46
C LEU A 300 -0.07 19.43 24.43
N ARG A 301 -1.37 19.29 24.12
CA ARG A 301 -2.32 20.41 24.15
C ARG A 301 -2.41 21.02 25.55
N LEU A 302 -2.58 20.19 26.60
CA LEU A 302 -2.65 20.65 27.97
C LEU A 302 -1.35 21.33 28.43
N TRP A 303 -0.19 20.79 28.09
CA TRP A 303 1.10 21.43 28.36
C TRP A 303 1.24 22.79 27.69
N THR A 304 0.78 22.92 26.44
CA THR A 304 0.81 24.16 25.66
C THR A 304 -0.10 25.22 26.31
N GLU A 305 -1.31 24.85 26.72
CA GLU A 305 -2.24 25.73 27.41
C GLU A 305 -1.68 26.19 28.76
N LEU A 306 -1.09 25.27 29.54
CA LEU A 306 -0.48 25.59 30.82
C LEU A 306 0.70 26.58 30.66
N ALA A 307 1.56 26.34 29.68
CA ALA A 307 2.68 27.24 29.37
C ALA A 307 2.19 28.64 28.98
N ALA A 308 1.18 28.73 28.12
CA ALA A 308 0.58 30.00 27.72
C ALA A 308 -0.03 30.76 28.92
N LYS A 309 -0.72 30.03 29.83
CA LYS A 309 -1.26 30.61 31.05
C LYS A 309 -0.15 31.14 31.97
N GLN A 310 0.91 30.37 32.19
CA GLN A 310 2.06 30.80 33.00
C GLN A 310 2.72 32.06 32.44
N GLU A 311 2.87 32.12 31.10
CA GLU A 311 3.42 33.31 30.45
C GLU A 311 2.50 34.55 30.62
N ALA A 312 1.18 34.36 30.50
CA ALA A 312 0.21 35.43 30.71
C ALA A 312 0.25 35.92 32.17
N ASP A 313 0.28 35.00 33.15
CA ASP A 313 0.37 35.33 34.58
C ASP A 313 1.68 36.07 34.91
N ALA A 314 2.79 35.64 34.32
CA ALA A 314 4.11 36.30 34.46
C ALA A 314 4.09 37.73 33.87
N LYS A 315 3.46 37.91 32.70
CA LYS A 315 3.25 39.27 32.11
C LYS A 315 2.36 40.14 33.01
N ALA A 316 1.25 39.58 33.50
CA ALA A 316 0.35 40.32 34.40
C ALA A 316 1.06 40.71 35.70
N ALA A 317 1.88 39.82 36.28
CA ALA A 317 2.65 40.12 37.48
C ALA A 317 3.66 41.27 37.31
N LYS A 318 4.28 41.39 36.10
CA LYS A 318 5.19 42.54 35.79
C LYS A 318 4.50 43.88 35.80
N PHE A 319 3.21 43.93 35.48
CA PHE A 319 2.40 45.14 35.45
C PHE A 319 1.54 45.37 36.70
N LYS A 320 1.62 44.47 37.68
CA LYS A 320 0.85 44.60 38.92
C LYS A 320 1.29 45.84 39.70
N LYS A 321 0.36 46.80 39.84
CA LYS A 321 0.59 48.01 40.62
C LYS A 321 0.62 47.63 42.10
N ILE A 322 1.61 48.11 42.79
CA ILE A 322 1.73 48.01 44.26
C ILE A 322 1.47 49.37 44.87
N THR A 323 0.79 49.38 46.03
CA THR A 323 0.55 50.62 46.77
C THR A 323 1.49 50.61 47.99
N ILE A 324 2.28 51.65 48.10
CA ILE A 324 3.13 51.91 49.26
C ILE A 324 2.68 53.15 49.99
N THR A 325 2.86 53.20 51.29
CA THR A 325 2.64 54.38 52.10
C THR A 325 3.98 55.04 52.35
N CYS A 326 4.09 56.32 52.02
CA CYS A 326 5.27 57.16 52.24
C CYS A 326 4.99 58.19 53.30
N VAL A 327 5.91 58.40 54.26
CA VAL A 327 5.75 59.35 55.38
C VAL A 327 6.88 60.35 55.42
N LYS A 328 6.54 61.59 55.81
CA LYS A 328 7.48 62.67 56.12
C LYS A 328 6.96 63.45 57.31
N GLY A 329 7.57 63.25 58.47
CA GLY A 329 7.03 63.79 59.74
C GLY A 329 5.59 63.28 60.01
N LYS A 330 4.64 64.18 60.25
CA LYS A 330 3.21 63.86 60.44
C LYS A 330 2.44 63.64 59.12
N LEU A 331 3.07 63.85 57.94
CA LEU A 331 2.45 63.72 56.63
C LEU A 331 2.59 62.27 56.11
N SER A 332 1.50 61.74 55.54
CA SER A 332 1.52 60.45 54.87
C SER A 332 0.92 60.54 53.45
N LYS A 333 1.47 59.79 52.49
CA LYS A 333 1.01 59.73 51.09
C LYS A 333 1.03 58.31 50.59
N LYS A 334 -0.07 57.85 49.98
CA LYS A 334 -0.11 56.57 49.28
C LYS A 334 0.31 56.72 47.83
N ILE A 335 1.22 55.92 47.37
CA ILE A 335 1.71 55.86 45.97
C ILE A 335 1.37 54.47 45.40
N THR A 336 0.64 54.49 44.26
CA THR A 336 0.28 53.24 43.55
C THR A 336 0.93 53.30 42.16
N ALA A 337 1.86 52.40 41.91
CA ALA A 337 2.54 52.24 40.62
C ALA A 337 3.14 50.86 40.46
N VAL A 338 3.48 50.43 39.26
CA VAL A 338 4.18 49.16 39.00
C VAL A 338 5.54 49.10 39.74
N SER A 339 6.24 50.25 39.82
CA SER A 339 7.46 50.44 40.62
C SER A 339 7.25 51.60 41.56
N ALA A 340 6.39 51.43 42.59
CA ALA A 340 6.11 52.51 43.50
C ALA A 340 7.34 52.87 44.35
N LYS A 341 7.76 54.16 44.24
CA LYS A 341 8.87 54.73 45.04
C LYS A 341 8.34 55.95 45.78
N CYS A 342 8.87 56.18 46.98
CA CYS A 342 8.55 57.40 47.69
C CYS A 342 9.18 58.62 47.04
N PRO A 343 8.45 59.75 46.99
CA PRO A 343 8.99 61.04 46.55
C PRO A 343 10.15 61.48 47.42
N GLN A 344 10.94 62.40 46.90
CA GLN A 344 12.10 62.92 47.64
C GLN A 344 11.67 63.52 48.97
N GLY A 345 12.38 63.13 50.01
CA GLY A 345 12.13 63.54 51.40
C GLY A 345 11.07 62.73 52.14
N TYR A 346 10.42 61.70 51.49
CA TYR A 346 9.54 60.73 52.16
C TYR A 346 10.22 59.41 52.32
N LYS A 347 9.92 58.67 53.37
CA LYS A 347 10.37 57.29 53.63
C LYS A 347 9.20 56.33 53.52
N LYS A 348 9.42 55.11 53.06
CA LYS A 348 8.41 54.04 53.06
C LYS A 348 8.10 53.67 54.50
N LYS A 349 6.81 53.63 54.85
CA LYS A 349 6.33 53.19 56.16
C LYS A 349 6.45 51.67 56.27
#